data_ab4eb079a01ef8478a000a1718d2d937
#
_entry.id   ab4eb079a01ef8478a000a1718d2d937
#
_cell.length_a   1.000
_cell.length_b   1.000
_cell.length_c   1.000
_cell.angle_alpha   90.00
_cell.angle_beta   90.00
_cell.angle_gamma   90.00
#
_symmetry.space_group_name_H-M   'P 1'
#
loop_
_entity.id
_entity.type
_entity.pdbx_description
1 polymer ?
#
loop_
_entity_poly.entity_id
_entity_poly.type
_entity_poly.pdbx_seq_one_letter_code
_entity_poly.pdbx_strand_id
1 'polypeptide(L)'
;RLDVREVVLGGLELLRLPGADPGGLECRADLRVPCGVRLPDRRARVVGAEQAVLGERADDGQQPVPHPPGPVRCGVQERLGDEAAAEARESQPIRTSVLRAAQLAAEAEDHARGRQHVKGKLTARERLDLLLDTGSFEEIGRFRGGDINGGRAGSAVITGFGEVFGRKVAVYAQDFSVKGGTLGVAEGRKICHLMDKALDLKVPIIALIDSGGARIQEGVAALTEYGHLFRKTCDASGFVPQLSLILGPCAGGAVYCPALTDLIIMTRENSNMFVTGPDVVKAATGEVISMDDLGGGYVHNATSGVAHYLGEDEADAIDYARTVLAYLPSNSDQQPPVYAYAATRADRDVAKRLATIVPDNDRQPYDVLDVI
;
A
#
# COMPACT_ATOMS: atom_id res chain seq x y z
N ARG A 1 33.24 5.85 12.46
CA ARG A 1 32.06 6.71 12.68
C ARG A 1 31.89 7.53 11.40
N LEU A 2 31.20 6.97 10.43
CA LEU A 2 30.73 7.69 9.25
C LEU A 2 29.40 8.37 9.62
N ASP A 3 29.35 9.67 9.42
CA ASP A 3 28.16 10.48 9.71
C ASP A 3 27.08 10.12 8.67
N VAL A 4 25.95 9.62 9.14
CA VAL A 4 24.81 9.20 8.30
C VAL A 4 24.30 10.35 7.40
N ARG A 5 24.64 11.61 7.74
CA ARG A 5 24.32 12.78 6.92
C ARG A 5 25.12 12.84 5.62
N GLU A 6 26.34 12.29 5.58
CA GLU A 6 27.14 12.27 4.35
C GLU A 6 26.68 11.22 3.33
N VAL A 7 26.11 10.11 3.78
CA VAL A 7 25.62 9.03 2.89
C VAL A 7 24.34 9.44 2.14
N VAL A 8 23.49 10.26 2.77
CA VAL A 8 22.26 10.78 2.14
C VAL A 8 22.56 11.90 1.14
N LEU A 9 23.62 12.68 1.36
CA LEU A 9 24.01 13.77 0.47
C LEU A 9 24.87 13.31 -0.71
N GLY A 10 25.62 12.21 -0.60
CA GLY A 10 26.44 11.64 -1.68
C GLY A 10 25.64 11.12 -2.88
N GLY A 11 24.36 10.73 -2.68
CA GLY A 11 23.46 10.28 -3.76
C GLY A 11 22.91 11.40 -4.64
N LEU A 12 23.01 12.66 -4.20
CA LEU A 12 22.51 13.83 -4.93
C LEU A 12 23.58 14.54 -5.78
N GLU A 13 24.86 14.21 -5.61
CA GLU A 13 25.96 14.84 -6.37
C GLU A 13 26.15 14.29 -7.79
N LEU A 14 25.55 13.18 -8.16
CA LEU A 14 25.69 12.57 -9.49
C LEU A 14 24.85 13.22 -10.61
N LEU A 15 24.16 14.33 -10.34
CA LEU A 15 23.37 15.08 -11.33
C LEU A 15 23.88 16.51 -11.57
N ARG A 16 25.17 16.81 -11.34
CA ARG A 16 25.77 18.10 -11.76
C ARG A 16 26.26 18.01 -13.20
N LEU A 17 25.53 18.69 -14.07
CA LEU A 17 26.02 19.05 -15.40
C LEU A 17 27.23 20.04 -15.26
N PRO A 18 28.28 19.94 -16.05
CA PRO A 18 29.44 20.82 -15.96
C PRO A 18 29.08 22.22 -16.52
N GLY A 19 29.21 23.26 -15.69
CA GLY A 19 29.19 24.63 -16.15
C GLY A 19 28.44 25.67 -15.33
N ALA A 20 28.42 25.59 -13.99
CA ALA A 20 27.88 26.67 -13.16
C ALA A 20 28.89 27.08 -12.07
N ASP A 21 29.25 28.35 -12.08
CA ASP A 21 30.16 29.05 -11.19
C ASP A 21 29.63 29.15 -9.74
N PRO A 22 30.44 28.95 -8.70
CA PRO A 22 29.99 29.02 -7.30
C PRO A 22 30.08 30.44 -6.75
N GLY A 23 28.99 31.19 -6.86
CA GLY A 23 28.88 32.52 -6.30
C GLY A 23 27.46 32.80 -5.76
N GLY A 24 27.32 32.72 -4.46
CA GLY A 24 26.28 33.43 -3.67
C GLY A 24 24.83 33.01 -3.85
N LEU A 25 24.35 32.16 -2.98
CA LEU A 25 22.89 31.99 -2.72
C LEU A 25 22.60 32.17 -1.23
N GLU A 26 22.26 33.42 -0.87
CA GLU A 26 21.50 33.71 0.35
C GLU A 26 20.07 33.18 0.17
N CYS A 27 19.64 32.28 1.06
CA CYS A 27 18.24 31.86 1.16
C CYS A 27 17.38 33.01 1.66
N ARG A 28 16.60 33.67 0.79
CA ARG A 28 15.42 34.43 1.15
C ARG A 28 14.19 33.69 0.64
N ALA A 29 13.38 33.26 1.59
CA ALA A 29 12.04 32.76 1.36
C ALA A 29 11.13 33.92 0.95
N ASP A 30 10.74 34.00 -0.33
CA ASP A 30 9.60 34.77 -0.81
C ASP A 30 9.11 34.14 -2.13
N LEU A 31 8.31 33.11 -2.01
CA LEU A 31 7.52 32.57 -3.12
C LEU A 31 6.15 33.25 -3.15
N ARG A 32 6.06 34.42 -3.82
CA ARG A 32 4.79 34.95 -4.30
C ARG A 32 4.44 34.26 -5.62
N VAL A 33 3.39 33.43 -5.58
CA VAL A 33 2.77 32.86 -6.79
C VAL A 33 1.90 33.94 -7.44
N PRO A 34 2.02 34.22 -8.75
CA PRO A 34 1.13 35.13 -9.43
C PRO A 34 -0.27 34.52 -9.55
N CYS A 35 -1.25 35.22 -8.99
CA CYS A 35 -2.67 34.97 -9.15
C CYS A 35 -3.09 35.21 -10.61
N GLY A 36 -3.63 34.23 -11.30
CA GLY A 36 -4.18 34.44 -12.65
C GLY A 36 -4.43 33.21 -13.49
N VAL A 37 -5.08 32.17 -12.93
CA VAL A 37 -5.72 31.14 -13.76
C VAL A 37 -7.14 30.91 -13.23
N ARG A 38 -8.14 31.40 -13.99
CA ARG A 38 -9.56 31.10 -13.74
C ARG A 38 -9.83 29.65 -14.16
N LEU A 39 -10.22 28.83 -13.18
CA LEU A 39 -10.84 27.55 -13.44
C LEU A 39 -12.34 27.76 -13.76
N PRO A 40 -12.90 27.05 -14.75
CA PRO A 40 -14.32 27.16 -15.07
C PRO A 40 -15.18 26.48 -14.00
N ASP A 41 -16.16 27.25 -13.53
CA ASP A 41 -17.20 26.85 -12.57
C ASP A 41 -18.10 25.76 -13.20
N ARG A 42 -18.00 24.52 -12.73
CA ARG A 42 -18.92 23.43 -13.06
C ARG A 42 -19.89 23.20 -11.91
N ARG A 43 -20.82 24.11 -11.73
CA ARG A 43 -22.10 23.83 -11.08
C ARG A 43 -23.12 23.46 -12.15
N ALA A 44 -23.22 22.18 -12.49
CA ALA A 44 -24.36 21.68 -13.26
C ALA A 44 -25.49 21.34 -12.29
N ARG A 45 -26.58 22.02 -12.50
CA ARG A 45 -27.87 21.88 -11.83
C ARG A 45 -28.43 20.48 -12.00
N VAL A 46 -28.75 19.83 -10.88
CA VAL A 46 -29.78 18.80 -10.84
C VAL A 46 -31.09 19.52 -10.62
N VAL A 47 -31.93 19.55 -11.64
CA VAL A 47 -33.32 20.01 -11.53
C VAL A 47 -34.18 18.77 -11.42
N GLY A 48 -34.92 18.73 -10.32
CA GLY A 48 -35.87 17.68 -9.99
C GLY A 48 -37.06 17.67 -10.94
N ALA A 49 -37.58 16.47 -11.13
CA ALA A 49 -38.91 16.24 -11.69
C ALA A 49 -39.76 15.58 -10.61
N GLU A 50 -40.49 16.38 -9.91
CA GLU A 50 -41.62 15.96 -9.09
C GLU A 50 -42.79 16.91 -9.35
N GLN A 51 -43.98 16.26 -9.47
CA GLN A 51 -45.34 16.82 -9.40
C GLN A 51 -45.96 17.40 -10.68
N ALA A 52 -46.85 16.58 -11.21
CA ALA A 52 -48.17 17.05 -11.63
C ALA A 52 -49.19 15.93 -11.52
N VAL A 53 -49.94 15.92 -10.44
CA VAL A 53 -51.20 15.20 -10.27
C VAL A 53 -52.31 16.23 -10.11
N LEU A 54 -53.46 15.92 -10.68
CA LEU A 54 -54.80 16.48 -10.45
C LEU A 54 -55.37 17.49 -11.47
N GLY A 55 -56.52 17.06 -11.95
CA GLY A 55 -57.59 17.94 -12.40
C GLY A 55 -58.36 17.35 -13.59
N GLU A 56 -59.41 16.69 -13.31
CA GLU A 56 -60.84 16.93 -13.38
C GLU A 56 -61.56 16.57 -14.68
N ARG A 57 -62.46 15.55 -14.53
CA ARG A 57 -63.92 15.46 -14.81
C ARG A 57 -64.51 15.54 -16.22
N ALA A 58 -65.22 14.44 -16.46
CA ALA A 58 -66.60 14.31 -16.97
C ALA A 58 -66.84 14.55 -18.46
N ASP A 59 -67.31 13.57 -19.18
CA ASP A 59 -68.74 13.49 -19.48
C ASP A 59 -69.10 12.22 -20.24
N ASP A 60 -70.35 11.80 -20.05
CA ASP A 60 -71.04 10.65 -20.55
C ASP A 60 -71.05 10.44 -22.08
N GLY A 61 -70.96 9.15 -22.47
CA GLY A 61 -71.21 8.72 -23.84
C GLY A 61 -71.20 7.20 -23.97
N GLN A 62 -72.29 6.54 -23.68
CA GLN A 62 -72.49 5.12 -23.97
C GLN A 62 -72.36 4.81 -25.43
N GLN A 63 -71.45 3.92 -25.81
CA GLN A 63 -71.51 3.13 -27.04
C GLN A 63 -71.02 1.68 -26.80
N PRO A 64 -71.43 0.70 -27.63
CA PRO A 64 -71.52 -0.70 -27.26
C PRO A 64 -70.19 -1.43 -27.19
N VAL A 65 -70.13 -2.37 -26.27
CA VAL A 65 -68.97 -3.24 -25.96
C VAL A 65 -68.69 -4.16 -27.15
N PRO A 66 -67.51 -4.12 -27.77
CA PRO A 66 -67.04 -5.17 -28.68
C PRO A 66 -66.52 -6.37 -27.86
N HIS A 67 -66.75 -7.56 -28.33
CA HIS A 67 -66.28 -8.83 -27.78
C HIS A 67 -64.74 -8.83 -27.66
N PRO A 68 -64.17 -9.49 -26.64
CA PRO A 68 -62.71 -9.56 -26.46
C PRO A 68 -62.06 -10.35 -27.60
N PRO A 69 -61.00 -9.84 -28.21
CA PRO A 69 -60.20 -10.63 -29.12
C PRO A 69 -59.53 -11.78 -28.32
N GLY A 70 -59.46 -12.95 -28.97
CA GLY A 70 -58.80 -14.13 -28.43
C GLY A 70 -57.33 -13.83 -28.00
N PRO A 71 -56.67 -14.73 -27.26
CA PRO A 71 -55.38 -14.47 -26.69
C PRO A 71 -54.33 -14.12 -27.76
N VAL A 72 -53.95 -12.85 -27.81
CA VAL A 72 -52.79 -12.37 -28.57
C VAL A 72 -51.59 -13.01 -27.91
N ARG A 73 -50.95 -13.99 -28.51
CA ARG A 73 -49.65 -14.49 -28.09
C ARG A 73 -48.70 -13.32 -28.10
N CYS A 74 -48.29 -12.95 -26.91
CA CYS A 74 -47.41 -11.81 -26.68
C CYS A 74 -46.01 -12.17 -27.18
N GLY A 75 -45.65 -11.71 -28.38
CA GLY A 75 -44.30 -11.83 -28.98
C GLY A 75 -43.21 -11.05 -28.23
N VAL A 76 -43.52 -10.51 -27.03
CA VAL A 76 -42.57 -9.82 -26.16
C VAL A 76 -41.77 -10.83 -25.34
N GLN A 77 -42.37 -11.97 -24.94
CA GLN A 77 -41.65 -13.00 -24.17
C GLN A 77 -40.57 -13.75 -24.99
N GLU A 78 -40.80 -13.95 -26.29
CA GLU A 78 -39.80 -14.58 -27.16
C GLU A 78 -38.60 -13.63 -27.41
N ARG A 79 -38.84 -12.33 -27.62
CA ARG A 79 -37.76 -11.35 -27.81
C ARG A 79 -36.89 -11.16 -26.56
N LEU A 80 -37.48 -11.12 -25.36
CA LEU A 80 -36.72 -11.03 -24.10
C LEU A 80 -35.90 -12.30 -23.82
N GLY A 81 -36.39 -13.45 -24.26
CA GLY A 81 -35.64 -14.71 -24.18
C GLY A 81 -34.43 -14.73 -25.13
N ASP A 82 -34.60 -14.22 -26.35
CA ASP A 82 -33.53 -14.17 -27.36
C ASP A 82 -32.47 -13.12 -27.01
N GLU A 83 -32.83 -11.95 -26.48
CA GLU A 83 -31.91 -10.92 -26.01
C GLU A 83 -31.10 -11.41 -24.80
N ALA A 84 -31.73 -12.04 -23.82
CA ALA A 84 -31.05 -12.63 -22.67
C ALA A 84 -30.12 -13.80 -23.08
N ALA A 85 -30.52 -14.59 -24.08
CA ALA A 85 -29.68 -15.65 -24.62
C ALA A 85 -28.49 -15.10 -25.46
N ALA A 86 -28.67 -13.97 -26.12
CA ALA A 86 -27.62 -13.27 -26.85
C ALA A 86 -26.60 -12.64 -25.87
N GLU A 87 -27.05 -11.93 -24.83
CA GLU A 87 -26.20 -11.42 -23.75
C GLU A 87 -25.44 -12.53 -23.02
N ALA A 88 -26.10 -13.66 -22.76
CA ALA A 88 -25.44 -14.83 -22.15
C ALA A 88 -24.37 -15.43 -23.07
N ARG A 89 -24.56 -15.42 -24.39
CA ARG A 89 -23.57 -15.87 -25.39
C ARG A 89 -22.41 -14.90 -25.52
N GLU A 90 -22.64 -13.60 -25.46
CA GLU A 90 -21.61 -12.56 -25.52
C GLU A 90 -20.76 -12.52 -24.25
N SER A 91 -21.32 -12.80 -23.08
CA SER A 91 -20.59 -12.87 -21.79
C SER A 91 -19.78 -14.16 -21.59
N GLN A 92 -20.08 -15.23 -22.33
CA GLN A 92 -19.44 -16.52 -22.20
C GLN A 92 -17.91 -16.51 -22.44
N PRO A 93 -17.36 -15.78 -23.45
CA PRO A 93 -15.91 -15.69 -23.65
C PRO A 93 -15.19 -14.98 -22.48
N ILE A 94 -15.80 -13.92 -21.94
CA ILE A 94 -15.27 -13.15 -20.80
C ILE A 94 -15.25 -14.04 -19.55
N ARG A 95 -16.35 -14.73 -19.26
CA ARG A 95 -16.44 -15.66 -18.12
C ARG A 95 -15.41 -16.79 -18.22
N THR A 96 -15.22 -17.37 -19.39
CA THR A 96 -14.21 -18.41 -19.63
C THR A 96 -12.80 -17.88 -19.41
N SER A 97 -12.49 -16.68 -19.88
CA SER A 97 -11.19 -16.04 -19.69
C SER A 97 -10.91 -15.74 -18.22
N VAL A 98 -11.89 -15.27 -17.45
CA VAL A 98 -11.78 -15.02 -16.01
C VAL A 98 -11.56 -16.32 -15.25
N LEU A 99 -12.30 -17.38 -15.54
CA LEU A 99 -12.13 -18.69 -14.92
C LEU A 99 -10.75 -19.27 -15.18
N ARG A 100 -10.26 -19.18 -16.43
CA ARG A 100 -8.89 -19.61 -16.78
C ARG A 100 -7.84 -18.81 -16.03
N ALA A 101 -7.99 -17.49 -15.95
CA ALA A 101 -7.08 -16.63 -15.21
C ALA A 101 -7.07 -16.99 -13.69
N ALA A 102 -8.24 -17.29 -13.11
CA ALA A 102 -8.34 -17.73 -11.72
C ALA A 102 -7.65 -19.07 -11.48
N GLN A 103 -7.82 -20.03 -12.39
CA GLN A 103 -7.13 -21.33 -12.32
C GLN A 103 -5.61 -21.17 -12.41
N LEU A 104 -5.10 -20.42 -13.38
CA LEU A 104 -3.67 -20.14 -13.52
C LEU A 104 -3.09 -19.42 -12.29
N ALA A 105 -3.87 -18.54 -11.65
CA ALA A 105 -3.45 -17.90 -10.42
C ALA A 105 -3.33 -18.90 -9.27
N ALA A 106 -4.30 -19.82 -9.12
CA ALA A 106 -4.26 -20.86 -8.08
C ALA A 106 -3.08 -21.83 -8.26
N GLU A 107 -2.82 -22.28 -9.47
CA GLU A 107 -1.66 -23.13 -9.80
C GLU A 107 -0.33 -22.42 -9.49
N ALA A 108 -0.24 -21.12 -9.78
CA ALA A 108 0.94 -20.31 -9.47
C ALA A 108 1.14 -20.14 -7.96
N GLU A 109 0.08 -20.02 -7.19
CA GLU A 109 0.12 -19.92 -5.72
C GLU A 109 0.64 -21.21 -5.08
N ASP A 110 0.17 -22.36 -5.51
CA ASP A 110 0.66 -23.65 -5.00
C ASP A 110 2.16 -23.86 -5.30
N HIS A 111 2.58 -23.47 -6.49
CA HIS A 111 3.99 -23.54 -6.87
C HIS A 111 4.87 -22.56 -6.09
N ALA A 112 4.33 -21.37 -5.79
CA ALA A 112 4.98 -20.36 -4.95
C ALA A 112 5.17 -20.84 -3.52
N ARG A 113 4.14 -21.46 -2.94
CA ARG A 113 4.16 -22.00 -1.57
C ARG A 113 5.32 -22.98 -1.38
N GLY A 114 5.45 -23.99 -2.24
CA GLY A 114 6.55 -24.96 -2.13
C GLY A 114 7.95 -24.30 -2.17
N ARG A 115 8.15 -23.30 -3.03
CA ARG A 115 9.45 -22.61 -3.15
C ARG A 115 9.77 -21.69 -1.98
N GLN A 116 8.77 -21.05 -1.38
CA GLN A 116 8.97 -20.16 -0.23
C GLN A 116 9.17 -20.94 1.07
N HIS A 117 8.38 -21.98 1.30
CA HIS A 117 8.49 -22.82 2.50
C HIS A 117 9.85 -23.52 2.61
N VAL A 118 10.45 -23.98 1.49
CA VAL A 118 11.82 -24.53 1.47
C VAL A 118 12.86 -23.52 1.98
N LYS A 119 12.58 -22.21 1.87
CA LYS A 119 13.44 -21.13 2.37
C LYS A 119 13.07 -20.66 3.78
N GLY A 120 12.14 -21.32 4.45
CA GLY A 120 11.64 -20.89 5.76
C GLY A 120 10.78 -19.61 5.71
N LYS A 121 10.22 -19.26 4.53
CA LYS A 121 9.47 -18.02 4.33
C LYS A 121 8.00 -18.30 4.01
N LEU A 122 7.13 -17.42 4.46
CA LEU A 122 5.73 -17.40 4.06
C LEU A 122 5.56 -16.84 2.63
N THR A 123 4.47 -17.24 1.97
CA THR A 123 4.04 -16.61 0.72
C THR A 123 3.41 -15.24 0.99
N ALA A 124 3.33 -14.40 -0.05
CA ALA A 124 2.65 -13.12 0.05
C ALA A 124 1.18 -13.25 0.52
N ARG A 125 0.48 -14.32 0.13
CA ARG A 125 -0.92 -14.57 0.57
C ARG A 125 -1.00 -15.02 2.02
N GLU A 126 -0.14 -15.93 2.45
CA GLU A 126 -0.09 -16.36 3.86
C GLU A 126 0.21 -15.18 4.80
N ARG A 127 1.08 -14.24 4.37
CA ARG A 127 1.35 -12.99 5.10
C ARG A 127 0.10 -12.11 5.19
N LEU A 128 -0.68 -12.01 4.10
CA LEU A 128 -1.96 -11.28 4.10
C LEU A 128 -2.99 -11.95 5.00
N ASP A 129 -3.06 -13.28 5.00
CA ASP A 129 -3.98 -14.05 5.85
C ASP A 129 -3.66 -13.89 7.35
N LEU A 130 -2.37 -13.72 7.71
CA LEU A 130 -1.94 -13.41 9.08
C LEU A 130 -2.22 -11.95 9.47
N LEU A 131 -2.05 -11.01 8.52
CA LEU A 131 -2.21 -9.58 8.78
C LEU A 131 -3.68 -9.18 8.93
N LEU A 132 -4.54 -9.70 8.07
CA LEU A 132 -5.92 -9.25 7.94
C LEU A 132 -6.90 -10.13 8.71
N ASP A 133 -8.01 -9.55 9.10
CA ASP A 133 -9.10 -10.29 9.71
C ASP A 133 -9.67 -11.30 8.70
N THR A 134 -10.01 -12.49 9.18
CA THR A 134 -10.42 -13.61 8.33
C THR A 134 -11.56 -13.25 7.40
N GLY A 135 -11.35 -13.45 6.10
CA GLY A 135 -12.35 -13.21 5.05
C GLY A 135 -12.58 -11.74 4.69
N SER A 136 -11.79 -10.80 5.24
CA SER A 136 -11.94 -9.36 4.96
C SER A 136 -11.20 -8.91 3.70
N PHE A 137 -10.33 -9.74 3.12
CA PHE A 137 -9.46 -9.32 2.01
C PHE A 137 -10.21 -9.21 0.68
N GLU A 138 -10.23 -8.00 0.11
CA GLU A 138 -10.76 -7.67 -1.20
C GLU A 138 -9.60 -7.32 -2.15
N GLU A 139 -9.20 -8.27 -3.01
CA GLU A 139 -8.08 -8.08 -3.93
C GLU A 139 -8.44 -7.17 -5.11
N ILE A 140 -7.59 -6.16 -5.38
CA ILE A 140 -7.73 -5.25 -6.52
C ILE A 140 -6.70 -5.59 -7.59
N GLY A 141 -7.16 -5.67 -8.85
CA GLY A 141 -6.27 -5.87 -9.99
C GLY A 141 -5.54 -7.22 -10.01
N ARG A 142 -6.18 -8.29 -9.52
CA ARG A 142 -5.62 -9.65 -9.43
C ARG A 142 -4.95 -10.12 -10.72
N PHE A 143 -5.55 -9.83 -11.87
CA PHE A 143 -5.07 -10.30 -13.19
C PHE A 143 -4.24 -9.25 -13.94
N ARG A 144 -4.00 -8.09 -13.35
CA ARG A 144 -3.24 -7.01 -13.99
C ARG A 144 -1.75 -7.39 -14.06
N GLY A 145 -1.15 -7.17 -15.23
CA GLY A 145 0.27 -7.45 -15.46
C GLY A 145 0.60 -8.91 -15.77
N GLY A 146 -0.40 -9.80 -15.76
CA GLY A 146 -0.24 -11.18 -16.16
C GLY A 146 -0.28 -11.36 -17.68
N ASP A 147 0.26 -12.47 -18.14
CA ASP A 147 0.12 -12.97 -19.51
C ASP A 147 -0.66 -14.28 -19.47
N ILE A 148 -1.96 -14.19 -19.71
CA ILE A 148 -2.85 -15.36 -19.71
C ILE A 148 -2.49 -16.33 -20.86
N ASN A 149 -2.05 -15.80 -21.97
CA ASN A 149 -1.62 -16.63 -23.12
C ASN A 149 -0.28 -17.33 -22.84
N GLY A 150 0.59 -16.67 -22.09
CA GLY A 150 1.85 -17.25 -21.58
C GLY A 150 1.68 -18.13 -20.33
N GLY A 151 0.45 -18.43 -19.91
CA GLY A 151 0.18 -19.30 -18.77
C GLY A 151 0.42 -18.64 -17.39
N ARG A 152 0.40 -17.29 -17.32
CA ARG A 152 0.58 -16.56 -16.07
C ARG A 152 -0.54 -15.55 -15.86
N ALA A 153 -1.12 -15.53 -14.66
CA ALA A 153 -2.06 -14.53 -14.22
C ALA A 153 -1.45 -13.66 -13.10
N GLY A 154 -1.73 -12.36 -13.14
CA GLY A 154 -1.28 -11.41 -12.12
C GLY A 154 0.17 -10.95 -12.28
N SER A 155 0.64 -10.22 -11.30
CA SER A 155 1.96 -9.59 -11.25
C SER A 155 2.70 -9.94 -9.95
N ALA A 156 3.95 -9.50 -9.80
CA ALA A 156 4.77 -9.72 -8.59
C ALA A 156 4.28 -8.93 -7.36
N VAL A 157 3.08 -8.36 -7.38
CA VAL A 157 2.48 -7.68 -6.24
C VAL A 157 0.99 -7.99 -6.14
N ILE A 158 0.54 -8.28 -4.92
CA ILE A 158 -0.86 -8.41 -4.55
C ILE A 158 -1.27 -7.10 -3.89
N THR A 159 -2.40 -6.54 -4.30
CA THR A 159 -2.92 -5.28 -3.75
C THR A 159 -4.40 -5.42 -3.42
N GLY A 160 -4.84 -4.81 -2.34
CA GLY A 160 -6.25 -4.85 -1.95
C GLY A 160 -6.54 -4.07 -0.69
N PHE A 161 -7.76 -4.21 -0.24
CA PHE A 161 -8.23 -3.73 1.05
C PHE A 161 -8.58 -4.92 1.94
N GLY A 162 -8.49 -4.71 3.24
CA GLY A 162 -8.92 -5.67 4.24
C GLY A 162 -9.18 -4.96 5.56
N GLU A 163 -9.35 -5.71 6.61
CA GLU A 163 -9.58 -5.17 7.95
C GLU A 163 -8.54 -5.69 8.94
N VAL A 164 -8.15 -4.86 9.89
CA VAL A 164 -7.36 -5.22 11.05
C VAL A 164 -8.11 -4.73 12.28
N PHE A 165 -8.56 -5.67 13.12
CA PHE A 165 -9.47 -5.40 14.25
C PHE A 165 -10.74 -4.63 13.81
N GLY A 166 -11.34 -5.01 12.68
CA GLY A 166 -12.52 -4.38 12.10
C GLY A 166 -12.28 -3.00 11.49
N ARG A 167 -11.04 -2.53 11.39
CA ARG A 167 -10.67 -1.25 10.77
C ARG A 167 -10.12 -1.48 9.38
N LYS A 168 -10.67 -0.78 8.40
CA LYS A 168 -10.25 -0.89 7.00
C LYS A 168 -8.82 -0.38 6.82
N VAL A 169 -8.03 -1.16 6.08
CA VAL A 169 -6.65 -0.84 5.69
C VAL A 169 -6.43 -1.14 4.21
N ALA A 170 -5.54 -0.41 3.59
CA ALA A 170 -5.00 -0.71 2.27
C ALA A 170 -3.71 -1.51 2.43
N VAL A 171 -3.53 -2.58 1.66
CA VAL A 171 -2.35 -3.43 1.77
C VAL A 171 -1.81 -3.81 0.41
N TYR A 172 -0.49 -3.80 0.29
CA TYR A 172 0.17 -4.47 -0.83
C TYR A 172 1.26 -5.41 -0.33
N ALA A 173 1.37 -6.56 -0.98
CA ALA A 173 2.36 -7.59 -0.66
C ALA A 173 3.16 -7.95 -1.91
N GLN A 174 4.47 -7.82 -1.85
CA GLN A 174 5.35 -8.27 -2.93
C GLN A 174 5.55 -9.77 -2.86
N ASP A 175 5.39 -10.42 -4.01
CA ASP A 175 5.54 -11.88 -4.15
C ASP A 175 6.91 -12.20 -4.76
N PHE A 176 7.86 -12.57 -3.91
CA PHE A 176 9.20 -12.94 -4.33
C PHE A 176 9.24 -14.15 -5.27
N SER A 177 8.22 -15.00 -5.24
CA SER A 177 8.11 -16.16 -6.13
C SER A 177 7.93 -15.77 -7.60
N VAL A 178 7.44 -14.55 -7.85
CA VAL A 178 7.24 -13.99 -9.19
C VAL A 178 8.33 -12.97 -9.49
N LYS A 179 9.28 -13.33 -10.34
CA LYS A 179 10.40 -12.47 -10.78
C LYS A 179 11.16 -11.80 -9.62
N GLY A 180 11.30 -12.52 -8.47
CA GLY A 180 11.99 -12.00 -7.30
C GLY A 180 11.29 -10.80 -6.64
N GLY A 181 9.98 -10.69 -6.75
CA GLY A 181 9.22 -9.56 -6.20
C GLY A 181 9.55 -8.20 -6.82
N THR A 182 10.32 -8.18 -7.94
CA THR A 182 10.81 -6.94 -8.54
C THR A 182 9.68 -6.08 -9.09
N LEU A 183 9.82 -4.77 -8.91
CA LEU A 183 8.85 -3.80 -9.38
C LEU A 183 9.13 -3.41 -10.83
N GLY A 184 8.16 -3.69 -11.69
CA GLY A 184 8.07 -3.20 -13.06
C GLY A 184 6.90 -2.23 -13.22
N VAL A 185 6.58 -1.87 -14.45
CA VAL A 185 5.51 -0.89 -14.76
C VAL A 185 4.14 -1.36 -14.25
N ALA A 186 3.83 -2.65 -14.40
CA ALA A 186 2.54 -3.19 -13.97
C ALA A 186 2.39 -3.13 -12.45
N GLU A 187 3.43 -3.52 -11.71
CA GLU A 187 3.47 -3.52 -10.27
C GLU A 187 3.41 -2.10 -9.71
N GLY A 188 4.21 -1.17 -10.25
CA GLY A 188 4.23 0.22 -9.81
C GLY A 188 2.87 0.91 -9.97
N ARG A 189 2.26 0.79 -11.15
CA ARG A 189 0.91 1.32 -11.40
C ARG A 189 -0.17 0.69 -10.53
N LYS A 190 -0.01 -0.60 -10.18
CA LYS A 190 -0.95 -1.31 -9.31
C LYS A 190 -0.88 -0.77 -7.89
N ILE A 191 0.33 -0.58 -7.34
CA ILE A 191 0.53 -0.01 -6.01
C ILE A 191 0.08 1.45 -5.98
N CYS A 192 0.48 2.29 -6.95
CA CYS A 192 0.06 3.69 -7.01
C CYS A 192 -1.46 3.83 -7.05
N HIS A 193 -2.16 2.98 -7.82
CA HIS A 193 -3.62 2.97 -7.84
C HIS A 193 -4.24 2.60 -6.49
N LEU A 194 -3.66 1.63 -5.77
CA LEU A 194 -4.08 1.29 -4.41
C LEU A 194 -3.90 2.50 -3.48
N MET A 195 -2.74 3.17 -3.53
CA MET A 195 -2.44 4.32 -2.69
C MET A 195 -3.39 5.49 -2.95
N ASP A 196 -3.74 5.77 -4.22
CA ASP A 196 -4.75 6.78 -4.54
C ASP A 196 -6.09 6.45 -3.87
N LYS A 197 -6.51 5.18 -3.95
CA LYS A 197 -7.75 4.73 -3.30
C LYS A 197 -7.67 4.75 -1.77
N ALA A 198 -6.51 4.45 -1.20
CA ALA A 198 -6.30 4.53 0.25
C ALA A 198 -6.42 5.98 0.75
N LEU A 199 -5.88 6.95 0.00
CA LEU A 199 -6.02 8.38 0.31
C LEU A 199 -7.46 8.86 0.16
N ASP A 200 -8.17 8.46 -0.90
CA ASP A 200 -9.60 8.76 -1.09
C ASP A 200 -10.45 8.24 0.08
N LEU A 201 -10.15 7.02 0.57
CA LEU A 201 -10.84 6.36 1.67
C LEU A 201 -10.32 6.77 3.05
N LYS A 202 -9.18 7.46 3.11
CA LYS A 202 -8.50 7.90 4.34
C LYS A 202 -8.20 6.72 5.29
N VAL A 203 -7.58 5.67 4.75
CA VAL A 203 -7.24 4.44 5.49
C VAL A 203 -5.74 4.21 5.53
N PRO A 204 -5.20 3.55 6.59
CA PRO A 204 -3.79 3.21 6.69
C PRO A 204 -3.29 2.38 5.51
N ILE A 205 -2.02 2.52 5.17
CA ILE A 205 -1.34 1.78 4.11
C ILE A 205 -0.30 0.85 4.74
N ILE A 206 -0.36 -0.44 4.43
CA ILE A 206 0.57 -1.45 4.92
C ILE A 206 1.28 -2.10 3.75
N ALA A 207 2.60 -2.09 3.79
CA ALA A 207 3.48 -2.67 2.79
C ALA A 207 4.16 -3.93 3.32
N LEU A 208 3.94 -5.08 2.69
CA LEU A 208 4.65 -6.32 2.95
C LEU A 208 5.72 -6.48 1.85
N ILE A 209 6.97 -6.22 2.20
CA ILE A 209 8.06 -6.05 1.23
C ILE A 209 8.95 -7.29 1.19
N ASP A 210 9.12 -7.83 -0.01
CA ASP A 210 10.00 -8.94 -0.32
C ASP A 210 10.42 -8.81 -1.80
N SER A 211 11.47 -8.01 -2.07
CA SER A 211 11.76 -7.55 -3.42
C SER A 211 13.24 -7.36 -3.70
N GLY A 212 13.69 -7.85 -4.84
CA GLY A 212 15.01 -7.55 -5.38
C GLY A 212 15.17 -6.14 -5.98
N GLY A 213 14.16 -5.26 -5.84
CA GLY A 213 14.25 -3.88 -6.33
C GLY A 213 13.60 -3.64 -7.70
N ALA A 214 14.16 -2.74 -8.49
CA ALA A 214 13.65 -2.42 -9.82
C ALA A 214 13.86 -3.59 -10.80
N ARG A 215 12.85 -3.84 -11.64
CA ARG A 215 12.96 -4.83 -12.71
C ARG A 215 13.87 -4.32 -13.82
N ILE A 216 15.13 -4.77 -13.83
CA ILE A 216 16.17 -4.32 -14.74
C ILE A 216 15.76 -4.49 -16.21
N GLN A 217 15.02 -5.55 -16.54
CA GLN A 217 14.56 -5.87 -17.91
C GLN A 217 13.58 -4.82 -18.48
N GLU A 218 12.95 -4.03 -17.62
CA GLU A 218 12.06 -2.94 -18.02
C GLU A 218 12.76 -1.56 -18.01
N GLY A 219 14.05 -1.52 -17.65
CA GLY A 219 14.93 -0.34 -17.74
C GLY A 219 14.36 0.88 -17.02
N VAL A 220 14.44 2.04 -17.69
CA VAL A 220 14.01 3.35 -17.14
C VAL A 220 12.52 3.35 -16.77
N ALA A 221 11.68 2.58 -17.47
CA ALA A 221 10.25 2.53 -17.17
C ALA A 221 9.98 2.01 -15.75
N ALA A 222 10.73 1.00 -15.28
CA ALA A 222 10.62 0.52 -13.89
C ALA A 222 11.08 1.59 -12.88
N LEU A 223 12.12 2.35 -13.18
CA LEU A 223 12.59 3.45 -12.33
C LEU A 223 11.57 4.60 -12.26
N THR A 224 10.91 4.91 -13.36
CA THR A 224 9.83 5.90 -13.39
C THR A 224 8.70 5.54 -12.43
N GLU A 225 8.31 4.25 -12.38
CA GLU A 225 7.27 3.80 -11.46
C GLU A 225 7.72 3.88 -9.99
N TYR A 226 9.00 3.69 -9.68
CA TYR A 226 9.53 3.99 -8.34
C TYR A 226 9.41 5.48 -8.02
N GLY A 227 9.70 6.37 -8.97
CA GLY A 227 9.51 7.81 -8.79
C GLY A 227 8.05 8.18 -8.46
N HIS A 228 7.09 7.55 -9.17
CA HIS A 228 5.67 7.71 -8.85
C HIS A 228 5.32 7.20 -7.44
N LEU A 229 5.88 6.04 -7.06
CA LEU A 229 5.65 5.44 -5.75
C LEU A 229 6.23 6.32 -4.62
N PHE A 230 7.45 6.86 -4.78
CA PHE A 230 8.03 7.81 -3.81
C PHE A 230 7.13 9.03 -3.64
N ARG A 231 6.66 9.60 -4.74
CA ARG A 231 5.73 10.73 -4.71
C ARG A 231 4.47 10.38 -3.92
N LYS A 232 3.84 9.24 -4.19
CA LYS A 232 2.63 8.80 -3.48
C LYS A 232 2.86 8.56 -2.00
N THR A 233 4.01 7.99 -1.62
CA THR A 233 4.41 7.82 -0.22
C THR A 233 4.55 9.17 0.48
N CYS A 234 5.16 10.16 -0.17
CA CYS A 234 5.24 11.52 0.37
C CYS A 234 3.86 12.20 0.47
N ASP A 235 2.99 12.04 -0.54
CA ASP A 235 1.64 12.60 -0.53
C ASP A 235 0.77 11.99 0.59
N ALA A 236 1.04 10.75 0.99
CA ALA A 236 0.35 10.06 2.09
C ALA A 236 0.90 10.40 3.48
N SER A 237 2.14 10.89 3.56
CA SER A 237 2.83 11.19 4.82
C SER A 237 2.08 12.24 5.63
N GLY A 238 1.85 11.94 6.92
CA GLY A 238 1.09 12.80 7.83
C GLY A 238 -0.42 12.81 7.57
N PHE A 239 -0.91 12.11 6.53
CA PHE A 239 -2.33 12.04 6.21
C PHE A 239 -2.96 10.70 6.63
N VAL A 240 -2.30 9.59 6.32
CA VAL A 240 -2.66 8.25 6.77
C VAL A 240 -1.43 7.53 7.29
N PRO A 241 -1.54 6.64 8.31
CA PRO A 241 -0.43 5.83 8.78
C PRO A 241 0.12 4.93 7.67
N GLN A 242 1.44 4.85 7.56
CA GLN A 242 2.15 4.03 6.59
C GLN A 242 3.11 3.09 7.32
N LEU A 243 2.89 1.78 7.23
CA LEU A 243 3.72 0.76 7.85
C LEU A 243 4.41 -0.08 6.77
N SER A 244 5.72 -0.29 6.91
CA SER A 244 6.50 -1.16 6.04
C SER A 244 7.07 -2.33 6.83
N LEU A 245 6.68 -3.55 6.45
CA LEU A 245 7.22 -4.79 6.98
C LEU A 245 8.17 -5.37 5.94
N ILE A 246 9.44 -5.47 6.31
CA ILE A 246 10.48 -6.07 5.47
C ILE A 246 10.54 -7.55 5.81
N LEU A 247 10.03 -8.40 4.92
CA LEU A 247 9.87 -9.84 5.13
C LEU A 247 10.73 -10.66 4.18
N GLY A 248 11.76 -10.03 3.65
CA GLY A 248 12.72 -10.61 2.73
C GLY A 248 13.75 -9.59 2.27
N PRO A 249 14.44 -9.83 1.15
CA PRO A 249 15.28 -8.83 0.54
C PRO A 249 14.51 -7.55 0.24
N CYS A 250 15.13 -6.41 0.53
CA CYS A 250 14.67 -5.08 0.16
C CYS A 250 15.89 -4.32 -0.35
N ALA A 251 16.11 -4.35 -1.67
CA ALA A 251 17.35 -3.86 -2.27
C ALA A 251 17.11 -2.77 -3.32
N GLY A 252 18.10 -1.89 -3.49
CA GLY A 252 18.07 -0.83 -4.50
C GLY A 252 16.89 0.11 -4.34
N GLY A 253 16.12 0.33 -5.40
CA GLY A 253 14.94 1.20 -5.38
C GLY A 253 13.87 0.83 -4.36
N ALA A 254 13.79 -0.44 -3.95
CA ALA A 254 12.81 -0.90 -2.96
C ALA A 254 13.04 -0.34 -1.56
N VAL A 255 14.28 0.06 -1.24
CA VAL A 255 14.65 0.58 0.09
C VAL A 255 14.09 1.98 0.36
N TYR A 256 13.95 2.79 -0.66
CA TYR A 256 13.57 4.20 -0.48
C TYR A 256 12.12 4.37 -0.01
N CYS A 257 11.19 3.52 -0.50
CA CYS A 257 9.80 3.61 -0.07
C CYS A 257 9.64 3.36 1.43
N PRO A 258 10.16 2.25 2.01
CA PRO A 258 10.12 2.03 3.45
C PRO A 258 10.74 3.17 4.26
N ALA A 259 11.87 3.72 3.78
CA ALA A 259 12.53 4.83 4.46
C ALA A 259 11.71 6.13 4.49
N LEU A 260 10.67 6.23 3.67
CA LEU A 260 9.73 7.36 3.64
C LEU A 260 8.43 7.09 4.42
N THR A 261 8.24 5.87 4.94
CA THR A 261 7.04 5.51 5.72
C THR A 261 7.23 5.79 7.21
N ASP A 262 6.15 5.73 7.98
CA ASP A 262 6.19 6.10 9.40
C ASP A 262 6.87 5.06 10.27
N LEU A 263 6.67 3.76 9.96
CA LEU A 263 7.24 2.66 10.73
C LEU A 263 7.82 1.59 9.82
N ILE A 264 9.03 1.13 10.18
CA ILE A 264 9.72 0.01 9.55
C ILE A 264 9.84 -1.12 10.56
N ILE A 265 9.34 -2.29 10.19
CA ILE A 265 9.36 -3.52 10.97
C ILE A 265 10.19 -4.53 10.21
N MET A 266 11.18 -5.13 10.85
CA MET A 266 12.05 -6.14 10.23
C MET A 266 12.02 -7.44 11.02
N THR A 267 12.46 -8.53 10.42
CA THR A 267 12.63 -9.83 11.09
C THR A 267 14.09 -10.15 11.26
N ARG A 268 14.41 -10.99 12.26
CA ARG A 268 15.79 -11.37 12.59
C ARG A 268 16.45 -12.18 11.47
N GLU A 269 15.73 -13.11 10.86
CA GLU A 269 16.34 -14.12 9.99
C GLU A 269 16.24 -13.82 8.49
N ASN A 270 15.17 -13.16 8.04
CA ASN A 270 14.83 -13.09 6.61
C ASN A 270 14.91 -11.68 6.00
N SER A 271 15.06 -10.64 6.84
CA SER A 271 14.98 -9.25 6.39
C SER A 271 16.36 -8.67 6.09
N ASN A 272 16.50 -8.16 4.88
CA ASN A 272 17.69 -7.38 4.52
C ASN A 272 17.26 -6.09 3.82
N MET A 273 17.83 -4.96 4.22
CA MET A 273 17.53 -3.64 3.67
C MET A 273 18.83 -2.90 3.36
N PHE A 274 19.13 -2.68 2.07
CA PHE A 274 20.34 -1.99 1.65
C PHE A 274 20.16 -1.35 0.26
N VAL A 275 20.85 -0.24 0.02
CA VAL A 275 20.83 0.43 -1.29
C VAL A 275 21.46 -0.44 -2.36
N THR A 276 22.56 -1.13 -2.02
CA THR A 276 23.27 -2.06 -2.90
C THR A 276 23.75 -3.28 -2.14
N GLY A 277 23.81 -4.44 -2.82
CA GLY A 277 24.20 -5.69 -2.20
C GLY A 277 25.70 -5.85 -1.98
N PRO A 278 26.13 -6.88 -1.21
CA PRO A 278 27.52 -7.14 -0.87
C PRO A 278 28.48 -7.24 -2.07
N ASP A 279 28.04 -7.82 -3.18
CA ASP A 279 28.87 -7.97 -4.39
C ASP A 279 29.24 -6.63 -5.01
N VAL A 280 28.31 -5.66 -5.01
CA VAL A 280 28.54 -4.32 -5.52
C VAL A 280 29.43 -3.53 -4.55
N VAL A 281 29.23 -3.68 -3.23
CA VAL A 281 30.10 -3.10 -2.20
C VAL A 281 31.54 -3.59 -2.43
N LYS A 282 31.73 -4.90 -2.57
CA LYS A 282 33.04 -5.49 -2.85
C LYS A 282 33.67 -4.97 -4.13
N ALA A 283 32.89 -4.82 -5.20
CA ALA A 283 33.40 -4.30 -6.47
C ALA A 283 33.80 -2.81 -6.39
N ALA A 284 33.06 -2.02 -5.60
CA ALA A 284 33.27 -0.57 -5.50
C ALA A 284 34.34 -0.19 -4.46
N THR A 285 34.37 -0.86 -3.30
CA THR A 285 35.22 -0.49 -2.15
C THR A 285 36.28 -1.54 -1.81
N GLY A 286 36.18 -2.76 -2.36
CA GLY A 286 37.00 -3.91 -1.97
C GLY A 286 36.60 -4.58 -0.67
N GLU A 287 35.61 -4.04 0.05
CA GLU A 287 35.14 -4.58 1.32
C GLU A 287 34.33 -5.86 1.11
N VAL A 288 34.60 -6.87 1.93
CA VAL A 288 33.84 -8.13 1.96
C VAL A 288 32.96 -8.13 3.19
N ILE A 289 31.65 -8.03 2.99
CA ILE A 289 30.66 -7.95 4.05
C ILE A 289 29.52 -8.95 3.76
N SER A 290 28.94 -9.53 4.81
CA SER A 290 27.74 -10.38 4.65
C SER A 290 26.48 -9.55 4.40
N MET A 291 25.40 -10.17 3.93
CA MET A 291 24.09 -9.49 3.77
C MET A 291 23.56 -9.01 5.13
N ASP A 292 23.73 -9.81 6.16
CA ASP A 292 23.23 -9.50 7.50
C ASP A 292 24.04 -8.39 8.18
N ASP A 293 25.35 -8.38 8.02
CA ASP A 293 26.20 -7.29 8.55
C ASP A 293 26.02 -5.98 7.76
N LEU A 294 25.71 -6.05 6.46
CA LEU A 294 25.46 -4.88 5.63
C LEU A 294 24.13 -4.22 5.92
N GLY A 295 23.07 -5.02 6.08
CA GLY A 295 21.73 -4.47 6.23
C GLY A 295 20.69 -5.47 6.74
N GLY A 296 21.08 -6.39 7.63
CA GLY A 296 20.17 -7.28 8.31
C GLY A 296 19.28 -6.58 9.33
N GLY A 297 18.20 -7.25 9.75
CA GLY A 297 17.23 -6.68 10.68
C GLY A 297 17.87 -6.21 12.00
N TYR A 298 18.81 -6.98 12.53
CA TYR A 298 19.52 -6.60 13.77
C TYR A 298 20.36 -5.32 13.59
N VAL A 299 21.08 -5.19 12.50
CA VAL A 299 21.90 -3.99 12.22
C VAL A 299 21.02 -2.75 12.12
N HIS A 300 19.88 -2.86 11.44
CA HIS A 300 18.96 -1.72 11.29
C HIS A 300 18.18 -1.40 12.57
N ASN A 301 17.97 -2.35 13.45
CA ASN A 301 17.31 -2.10 14.73
C ASN A 301 18.31 -1.57 15.77
N ALA A 302 19.42 -2.30 15.99
CA ALA A 302 20.32 -2.02 17.11
C ALA A 302 21.42 -0.97 16.80
N THR A 303 21.84 -0.83 15.51
CA THR A 303 22.98 0.01 15.13
C THR A 303 22.56 1.27 14.41
N SER A 304 21.79 1.16 13.31
CA SER A 304 21.38 2.33 12.54
C SER A 304 20.10 3.00 13.04
N GLY A 305 19.26 2.27 13.79
CA GLY A 305 17.97 2.76 14.28
C GLY A 305 16.92 2.97 13.19
N VAL A 306 17.14 2.43 11.99
CA VAL A 306 16.19 2.55 10.87
C VAL A 306 14.96 1.66 11.09
N ALA A 307 15.16 0.45 11.65
CA ALA A 307 14.06 -0.45 11.98
C ALA A 307 13.54 -0.16 13.40
N HIS A 308 12.26 0.11 13.51
CA HIS A 308 11.59 0.42 14.78
C HIS A 308 11.29 -0.83 15.60
N TYR A 309 11.14 -1.98 14.95
CA TYR A 309 10.91 -3.26 15.58
C TYR A 309 11.66 -4.38 14.88
N LEU A 310 12.19 -5.32 15.67
CA LEU A 310 12.86 -6.53 15.20
C LEU A 310 12.07 -7.74 15.67
N GLY A 311 11.21 -8.28 14.81
CA GLY A 311 10.47 -9.51 15.08
C GLY A 311 11.38 -10.74 15.03
N GLU A 312 11.08 -11.72 15.87
CA GLU A 312 11.81 -12.99 15.87
C GLU A 312 11.58 -13.76 14.57
N ASP A 313 10.34 -13.70 14.04
CA ASP A 313 9.93 -14.26 12.75
C ASP A 313 8.91 -13.38 12.02
N GLU A 314 8.38 -13.85 10.89
CA GLU A 314 7.39 -13.11 10.10
C GLU A 314 6.04 -12.97 10.82
N ALA A 315 5.65 -13.97 11.63
CA ALA A 315 4.38 -13.94 12.36
C ALA A 315 4.43 -12.91 13.50
N ASP A 316 5.52 -12.86 14.25
CA ASP A 316 5.76 -11.87 15.30
C ASP A 316 5.81 -10.44 14.73
N ALA A 317 6.50 -10.24 13.61
CA ALA A 317 6.55 -8.94 12.93
C ALA A 317 5.16 -8.47 12.46
N ILE A 318 4.34 -9.39 11.96
CA ILE A 318 2.97 -9.09 11.51
C ILE A 318 2.05 -8.80 12.71
N ASP A 319 2.15 -9.56 13.79
CA ASP A 319 1.37 -9.33 15.01
C ASP A 319 1.71 -7.98 15.65
N TYR A 320 3.00 -7.61 15.67
CA TYR A 320 3.42 -6.28 16.10
C TYR A 320 2.79 -5.17 15.25
N ALA A 321 2.77 -5.32 13.92
CA ALA A 321 2.12 -4.34 13.03
C ALA A 321 0.63 -4.20 13.34
N ARG A 322 -0.08 -5.30 13.58
CA ARG A 322 -1.48 -5.30 14.00
C ARG A 322 -1.66 -4.54 15.31
N THR A 323 -0.79 -4.83 16.29
CA THR A 323 -0.81 -4.17 17.61
C THR A 323 -0.59 -2.66 17.48
N VAL A 324 0.40 -2.22 16.72
CA VAL A 324 0.67 -0.79 16.50
C VAL A 324 -0.53 -0.09 15.88
N LEU A 325 -1.18 -0.71 14.89
CA LEU A 325 -2.39 -0.16 14.26
C LEU A 325 -3.52 0.06 15.27
N ALA A 326 -3.61 -0.75 16.33
CA ALA A 326 -4.62 -0.57 17.36
C ALA A 326 -4.45 0.75 18.14
N TYR A 327 -3.24 1.31 18.20
CA TYR A 327 -2.95 2.58 18.88
C TYR A 327 -3.02 3.80 17.96
N LEU A 328 -2.94 3.60 16.65
CA LEU A 328 -2.94 4.70 15.67
C LEU A 328 -4.38 5.07 15.24
N PRO A 329 -4.66 6.34 14.93
CA PRO A 329 -5.89 6.70 14.22
C PRO A 329 -5.85 6.16 12.79
N SER A 330 -7.00 6.10 12.08
CA SER A 330 -7.00 5.70 10.68
C SER A 330 -6.43 6.77 9.74
N ASN A 331 -6.51 8.03 10.15
CA ASN A 331 -6.03 9.18 9.37
C ASN A 331 -5.89 10.41 10.29
N SER A 332 -5.35 11.50 9.75
CA SER A 332 -5.12 12.76 10.47
C SER A 332 -6.38 13.48 10.93
N ASP A 333 -7.56 13.15 10.38
CA ASP A 333 -8.84 13.74 10.80
C ASP A 333 -9.43 13.08 12.06
N GLN A 334 -8.84 11.96 12.50
CA GLN A 334 -9.29 11.17 13.64
C GLN A 334 -8.37 11.30 14.84
N GLN A 335 -8.93 11.18 16.02
CA GLN A 335 -8.15 11.06 17.26
C GLN A 335 -7.68 9.62 17.45
N PRO A 336 -6.51 9.40 18.08
CA PRO A 336 -6.08 8.06 18.49
C PRO A 336 -7.12 7.35 19.35
N PRO A 337 -7.23 6.02 19.28
CA PRO A 337 -8.09 5.26 20.16
C PRO A 337 -7.75 5.51 21.63
N VAL A 338 -8.77 5.64 22.47
CA VAL A 338 -8.62 5.82 23.91
C VAL A 338 -9.04 4.55 24.62
N TYR A 339 -8.12 3.95 25.34
CA TYR A 339 -8.37 2.76 26.15
C TYR A 339 -8.61 3.13 27.61
N ALA A 340 -9.59 2.49 28.24
CA ALA A 340 -9.84 2.69 29.66
C ALA A 340 -8.64 2.19 30.47
N TYR A 341 -8.07 3.05 31.30
CA TYR A 341 -6.96 2.74 32.17
C TYR A 341 -7.27 3.13 33.62
N ALA A 342 -7.16 2.19 34.52
CA ALA A 342 -7.29 2.43 35.96
C ALA A 342 -5.91 2.46 36.61
N ALA A 343 -5.45 3.67 37.01
CA ALA A 343 -4.16 3.83 37.64
C ALA A 343 -4.04 3.02 38.94
N THR A 344 -2.99 2.21 39.03
CA THR A 344 -2.66 1.42 40.17
C THR A 344 -1.90 2.25 41.26
N ARG A 345 -1.63 1.66 42.42
CA ARG A 345 -0.76 2.27 43.43
C ARG A 345 0.68 2.41 42.89
N ALA A 346 1.15 1.39 42.14
CA ALA A 346 2.49 1.40 41.53
C ALA A 346 2.66 2.57 40.56
N ASP A 347 1.64 2.84 39.72
CA ASP A 347 1.68 3.98 38.78
C ASP A 347 1.78 5.33 39.49
N ARG A 348 1.11 5.48 40.65
CA ARG A 348 1.22 6.71 41.45
C ARG A 348 2.59 6.88 42.08
N ASP A 349 3.24 5.79 42.46
CA ASP A 349 4.61 5.83 43.00
C ASP A 349 5.64 6.10 41.90
N VAL A 350 5.45 5.58 40.69
CA VAL A 350 6.23 5.93 39.50
C VAL A 350 6.06 7.43 39.17
N ALA A 351 4.83 7.94 39.14
CA ALA A 351 4.57 9.36 38.89
C ALA A 351 5.31 10.31 39.85
N LYS A 352 5.47 9.89 41.15
CA LYS A 352 6.28 10.66 42.10
C LYS A 352 7.76 10.65 41.76
N ARG A 353 8.31 9.50 41.32
CA ARG A 353 9.72 9.39 40.90
C ARG A 353 9.98 10.23 39.65
N LEU A 354 9.07 10.28 38.70
CA LEU A 354 9.21 11.07 37.47
C LEU A 354 9.49 12.54 37.73
N ALA A 355 8.97 13.10 38.83
CA ALA A 355 9.23 14.48 39.23
C ALA A 355 10.71 14.77 39.58
N THR A 356 11.53 13.73 39.81
CA THR A 356 12.93 13.86 40.22
C THR A 356 13.93 13.23 39.24
N ILE A 357 13.47 12.57 38.17
CA ILE A 357 14.34 11.92 37.19
C ILE A 357 15.10 12.92 36.35
N VAL A 358 14.41 13.98 35.88
CA VAL A 358 15.05 15.04 35.11
C VAL A 358 15.75 15.97 36.08
N PRO A 359 17.11 16.10 36.02
CA PRO A 359 17.86 16.94 36.93
C PRO A 359 17.55 18.43 36.75
N ASP A 360 17.58 19.20 37.85
CA ASP A 360 17.51 20.68 37.79
C ASP A 360 18.73 21.31 37.09
N ASN A 361 19.85 20.58 37.05
CA ASN A 361 21.06 21.00 36.39
C ASN A 361 21.03 20.58 34.91
N ASP A 362 20.97 21.56 34.00
CA ASP A 362 20.95 21.38 32.54
C ASP A 362 22.17 20.66 31.94
N ARG A 363 23.28 20.54 32.72
CA ARG A 363 24.50 19.83 32.33
C ARG A 363 24.55 18.38 32.78
N GLN A 364 23.59 17.94 33.59
CA GLN A 364 23.55 16.58 34.10
C GLN A 364 22.71 15.71 33.15
N PRO A 365 23.30 14.67 32.53
CA PRO A 365 22.55 13.76 31.68
C PRO A 365 21.62 12.86 32.53
N TYR A 366 20.52 12.43 31.97
CA TYR A 366 19.64 11.40 32.50
C TYR A 366 19.28 10.39 31.39
N ASP A 367 18.89 9.19 31.79
CA ASP A 367 18.43 8.16 30.87
C ASP A 367 16.93 8.36 30.61
N VAL A 368 16.57 8.55 29.35
CA VAL A 368 15.17 8.71 28.96
C VAL A 368 14.35 7.44 29.21
N LEU A 369 14.98 6.26 29.26
CA LEU A 369 14.31 5.00 29.60
C LEU A 369 13.80 4.99 31.07
N ASP A 370 14.39 5.79 31.95
CA ASP A 370 13.88 5.96 33.30
C ASP A 370 12.57 6.75 33.36
N VAL A 371 12.26 7.50 32.28
CA VAL A 371 11.03 8.28 32.13
C VAL A 371 9.92 7.45 31.50
N ILE A 372 10.26 6.54 30.58
CA ILE A 372 9.33 5.65 29.88
C ILE A 372 8.95 4.45 30.76
#